data_8f862253fb813ceb8b61ae2e6c18fde9
#
_entry.id   8f862253fb813ceb8b61ae2e6c18fde9
#
_cell.length_a   1.000
_cell.length_b   1.000
_cell.length_c   1.000
_cell.angle_alpha   90.00
_cell.angle_beta   90.00
_cell.angle_gamma   90.00
#
_symmetry.space_group_name_H-M   'P 1'
#
loop_
_entity.id
_entity.type
_entity.pdbx_description
1 polymer ?
#
loop_
_entity_poly.entity_id
_entity_poly.type
_entity_poly.pdbx_seq_one_letter_code
_entity_poly.pdbx_strand_id
1 'polypeptide(L)'
;MAGRVAIVGVGFTTAQPTTPFLSFKELIFEAAQKAYLDAAVEPAQIGAFVTCAEDLNEGISIFDEYTPDQLGAMQKPMHTLTEDGLYGIADAVMQIQAGVADLVAVEAHSKASNIVAPGWLLDYALDPLWNRPLGFNPQAIAGLEMNGFLHETGITPAQCAHVVAKNRTHALRNPAAAYPLRLNPDDIEGSPYLSYPLRAAETAQAADGCAVIVVANERKARELRSDPVWIKGFGFASDSPTLESRSWALPAYAYVAAEMAYRQAGIQNPPDEVDLFEVDDTYAYKELQHLIALKLYAQPGDAGRAVESGETKLGGRIPVNVSGGALGMGAMLEAGGLYRIVELVLQLRGRAGRRQVANARTGLALSWRGVPTASGAVVILSSE
;
A
#
# COMPACT_ATOMS: atom_id res chain seq x y z
N MET A 1 -16.49 -20.52 -14.20
CA MET A 1 -15.29 -19.86 -13.66
C MET A 1 -15.51 -18.35 -13.82
N ALA A 2 -15.30 -17.56 -12.77
CA ALA A 2 -15.34 -16.10 -12.89
C ALA A 2 -14.29 -15.66 -13.93
N GLY A 3 -14.66 -14.68 -14.79
CA GLY A 3 -13.77 -14.18 -15.84
C GLY A 3 -12.51 -13.50 -15.26
N ARG A 4 -11.43 -13.46 -16.03
CA ARG A 4 -10.20 -12.71 -15.66
C ARG A 4 -10.52 -11.22 -15.54
N VAL A 5 -9.81 -10.55 -14.65
CA VAL A 5 -9.91 -9.10 -14.42
C VAL A 5 -8.53 -8.48 -14.56
N ALA A 6 -8.45 -7.29 -15.17
CA ALA A 6 -7.18 -6.61 -15.39
C ALA A 6 -7.26 -5.12 -15.08
N ILE A 7 -6.12 -4.54 -14.74
CA ILE A 7 -5.92 -3.09 -14.70
C ILE A 7 -5.62 -2.60 -16.10
N VAL A 8 -6.42 -1.65 -16.57
CA VAL A 8 -6.30 -1.06 -17.92
C VAL A 8 -5.79 0.38 -17.89
N GLY A 9 -5.95 1.10 -16.79
CA GLY A 9 -5.45 2.45 -16.62
C GLY A 9 -5.02 2.77 -15.21
N VAL A 10 -3.99 3.60 -15.10
CA VAL A 10 -3.49 4.13 -13.83
C VAL A 10 -3.24 5.63 -13.96
N GLY A 11 -3.68 6.40 -12.98
CA GLY A 11 -3.41 7.83 -12.88
C GLY A 11 -3.09 8.20 -11.46
N PHE A 12 -2.14 9.10 -11.27
CA PHE A 12 -1.71 9.49 -9.92
C PHE A 12 -1.11 10.90 -9.94
N THR A 13 -1.13 11.56 -8.81
CA THR A 13 -0.41 12.80 -8.56
C THR A 13 0.99 12.49 -8.01
N THR A 14 1.92 13.45 -8.11
CA THR A 14 3.19 13.35 -7.40
C THR A 14 2.92 13.48 -5.90
N ALA A 15 3.45 12.55 -5.10
CA ALA A 15 3.37 12.67 -3.64
C ALA A 15 4.16 13.89 -3.17
N GLN A 16 3.57 14.68 -2.29
CA GLN A 16 4.20 15.90 -1.74
C GLN A 16 4.00 15.96 -0.23
N PRO A 17 4.97 16.52 0.52
CA PRO A 17 4.80 16.71 1.97
C PRO A 17 3.53 17.50 2.32
N THR A 18 3.14 18.45 1.45
CA THR A 18 1.94 19.26 1.59
C THR A 18 1.55 19.85 0.23
N THR A 19 0.25 20.00 -0.01
CA THR A 19 -0.33 20.63 -1.21
C THR A 19 -1.26 21.77 -0.80
N PRO A 20 -0.73 22.92 -0.32
CA PRO A 20 -1.52 23.96 0.36
C PRO A 20 -2.55 24.65 -0.54
N PHE A 21 -2.39 24.57 -1.87
CA PHE A 21 -3.28 25.19 -2.85
C PHE A 21 -4.22 24.22 -3.56
N LEU A 22 -4.19 22.94 -3.18
CA LEU A 22 -5.03 21.89 -3.75
C LEU A 22 -5.86 21.25 -2.65
N SER A 23 -7.16 21.13 -2.86
CA SER A 23 -8.03 20.29 -2.03
C SER A 23 -7.94 18.82 -2.49
N PHE A 24 -8.54 17.93 -1.73
CA PHE A 24 -8.68 16.54 -2.18
C PHE A 24 -9.40 16.44 -3.54
N LYS A 25 -10.32 17.34 -3.83
CA LYS A 25 -11.09 17.36 -5.09
C LYS A 25 -10.19 17.57 -6.33
N GLU A 26 -9.28 18.54 -6.28
CA GLU A 26 -8.32 18.76 -7.37
C GLU A 26 -7.34 17.60 -7.52
N LEU A 27 -6.89 17.00 -6.40
CA LEU A 27 -6.02 15.83 -6.44
C LEU A 27 -6.72 14.63 -7.09
N ILE A 28 -7.97 14.36 -6.72
CA ILE A 28 -8.79 13.30 -7.31
C ILE A 28 -9.01 13.55 -8.80
N PHE A 29 -9.41 14.77 -9.18
CA PHE A 29 -9.65 15.13 -10.58
C PHE A 29 -8.40 14.93 -11.44
N GLU A 30 -7.24 15.39 -10.99
CA GLU A 30 -5.98 15.22 -11.71
C GLU A 30 -5.63 13.75 -11.91
N ALA A 31 -5.74 12.93 -10.86
CA ALA A 31 -5.46 11.50 -10.93
C ALA A 31 -6.46 10.78 -11.84
N ALA A 32 -7.76 11.10 -11.75
CA ALA A 32 -8.81 10.52 -12.57
C ALA A 32 -8.60 10.79 -14.07
N GLN A 33 -8.30 12.05 -14.42
CA GLN A 33 -8.02 12.41 -15.82
C GLN A 33 -6.86 11.60 -16.40
N LYS A 34 -5.77 11.44 -15.62
CA LYS A 34 -4.62 10.63 -16.04
C LYS A 34 -4.97 9.15 -16.19
N ALA A 35 -5.77 8.60 -15.27
CA ALA A 35 -6.20 7.19 -15.32
C ALA A 35 -7.07 6.89 -16.53
N TYR A 36 -8.03 7.77 -16.83
CA TYR A 36 -8.92 7.62 -18.00
C TYR A 36 -8.16 7.77 -19.30
N LEU A 37 -7.22 8.71 -19.37
CA LEU A 37 -6.33 8.86 -20.53
C LEU A 37 -5.45 7.60 -20.74
N ASP A 38 -4.84 7.06 -19.66
CA ASP A 38 -4.03 5.83 -19.75
C ASP A 38 -4.88 4.61 -20.14
N ALA A 39 -6.14 4.55 -19.68
CA ALA A 39 -7.08 3.49 -20.03
C ALA A 39 -7.71 3.66 -21.45
N ALA A 40 -7.57 4.82 -22.08
CA ALA A 40 -8.27 5.22 -23.31
C ALA A 40 -9.80 5.11 -23.17
N VAL A 41 -10.36 5.58 -22.04
CA VAL A 41 -11.80 5.59 -21.78
C VAL A 41 -12.29 6.97 -21.37
N GLU A 42 -13.56 7.25 -21.65
CA GLU A 42 -14.25 8.42 -21.10
C GLU A 42 -14.91 8.06 -19.76
N PRO A 43 -15.03 9.00 -18.79
CA PRO A 43 -15.70 8.77 -17.51
C PRO A 43 -17.10 8.15 -17.67
N ALA A 44 -17.82 8.50 -18.75
CA ALA A 44 -19.15 7.95 -19.06
C ALA A 44 -19.17 6.43 -19.23
N GLN A 45 -18.05 5.82 -19.63
CA GLN A 45 -17.93 4.38 -19.86
C GLN A 45 -17.68 3.57 -18.59
N ILE A 46 -17.26 4.22 -17.50
CA ILE A 46 -17.09 3.56 -16.20
C ILE A 46 -18.46 3.23 -15.63
N GLY A 47 -18.67 1.97 -15.25
CA GLY A 47 -19.97 1.47 -14.79
C GLY A 47 -20.18 1.58 -13.28
N ALA A 48 -19.11 1.53 -12.48
CA ALA A 48 -19.16 1.66 -11.02
C ALA A 48 -17.86 2.28 -10.48
N PHE A 49 -17.93 2.82 -9.27
CA PHE A 49 -16.84 3.55 -8.62
C PHE A 49 -16.68 3.11 -7.17
N VAL A 50 -15.43 3.07 -6.72
CA VAL A 50 -15.06 2.82 -5.34
C VAL A 50 -14.10 3.92 -4.91
N THR A 51 -14.38 4.59 -3.80
CA THR A 51 -13.41 5.47 -3.12
C THR A 51 -12.96 4.82 -1.82
N CYS A 52 -11.66 4.87 -1.54
CA CYS A 52 -11.12 4.40 -0.28
C CYS A 52 -10.75 5.61 0.56
N ALA A 53 -11.53 5.89 1.58
CA ALA A 53 -11.37 7.04 2.46
C ALA A 53 -11.98 6.79 3.83
N GLU A 54 -11.43 7.43 4.84
CA GLU A 54 -11.96 7.42 6.20
C GLU A 54 -12.59 8.79 6.51
N ASP A 55 -13.90 8.82 6.74
CA ASP A 55 -14.66 10.03 7.04
C ASP A 55 -13.99 10.91 8.13
N LEU A 56 -13.44 10.27 9.17
CA LEU A 56 -12.75 10.98 10.25
C LEU A 56 -11.49 11.73 9.78
N ASN A 57 -10.75 11.16 8.82
CA ASN A 57 -9.56 11.80 8.25
C ASN A 57 -9.94 13.01 7.40
N GLU A 58 -11.08 12.93 6.71
CA GLU A 58 -11.57 13.99 5.83
C GLU A 58 -12.31 15.10 6.60
N GLY A 59 -12.71 14.83 7.85
CA GLY A 59 -13.47 15.77 8.68
C GLY A 59 -14.91 15.99 8.21
N ILE A 60 -15.42 15.08 7.41
CA ILE A 60 -16.81 15.04 6.90
C ILE A 60 -17.38 13.64 7.07
N SER A 61 -18.67 13.46 6.88
CA SER A 61 -19.36 12.17 6.94
C SER A 61 -19.93 11.82 5.58
N ILE A 62 -20.07 10.53 5.29
CA ILE A 62 -20.65 10.04 4.02
C ILE A 62 -19.81 10.53 2.84
N PHE A 63 -18.54 10.17 2.82
CA PHE A 63 -17.55 10.72 1.87
C PHE A 63 -17.89 10.44 0.41
N ASP A 64 -18.59 9.37 0.11
CA ASP A 64 -19.10 9.04 -1.22
C ASP A 64 -20.05 10.08 -1.83
N GLU A 65 -20.61 11.00 -1.04
CA GLU A 65 -21.37 12.14 -1.56
C GLU A 65 -20.48 13.30 -2.06
N TYR A 66 -19.18 13.30 -1.72
CA TYR A 66 -18.27 14.40 -2.02
C TYR A 66 -17.27 14.10 -3.14
N THR A 67 -17.21 12.88 -3.64
CA THR A 67 -16.27 12.44 -4.67
C THR A 67 -16.84 12.22 -6.08
N PRO A 68 -18.17 12.12 -6.31
CA PRO A 68 -18.72 11.80 -7.61
C PRO A 68 -18.33 12.76 -8.73
N ASP A 69 -18.31 14.06 -8.44
CA ASP A 69 -18.02 15.10 -9.44
C ASP A 69 -16.64 14.94 -10.06
N GLN A 70 -15.62 14.75 -9.22
CA GLN A 70 -14.22 14.69 -9.63
C GLN A 70 -13.90 13.41 -10.41
N LEU A 71 -14.61 12.32 -10.08
CA LEU A 71 -14.44 11.02 -10.73
C LEU A 71 -15.34 10.86 -11.96
N GLY A 72 -16.34 11.73 -12.19
CA GLY A 72 -17.37 11.52 -13.20
C GLY A 72 -18.36 10.42 -12.82
N ALA A 73 -18.58 10.23 -11.52
CA ALA A 73 -19.43 9.18 -10.95
C ALA A 73 -20.88 9.62 -10.70
N MET A 74 -21.25 10.86 -11.03
CA MET A 74 -22.61 11.36 -10.82
C MET A 74 -23.65 10.42 -11.42
N GLN A 75 -24.67 10.08 -10.60
CA GLN A 75 -25.77 9.18 -10.95
C GLN A 75 -25.35 7.75 -11.32
N LYS A 76 -24.19 7.32 -10.86
CA LYS A 76 -23.67 5.96 -11.05
C LYS A 76 -23.47 5.26 -9.69
N PRO A 77 -23.43 3.91 -9.67
CA PRO A 77 -23.07 3.16 -8.48
C PRO A 77 -21.70 3.62 -7.95
N MET A 78 -21.70 4.07 -6.71
CA MET A 78 -20.49 4.49 -6.01
C MET A 78 -20.65 4.20 -4.52
N HIS A 79 -19.56 3.82 -3.86
CA HIS A 79 -19.53 3.67 -2.39
C HIS A 79 -18.11 3.91 -1.85
N THR A 80 -18.03 4.17 -0.57
CA THR A 80 -16.79 4.37 0.18
C THR A 80 -16.41 3.10 0.94
N LEU A 81 -15.13 2.72 0.89
CA LEU A 81 -14.52 1.74 1.77
C LEU A 81 -13.58 2.44 2.74
N THR A 82 -13.78 2.24 4.04
CA THR A 82 -12.96 2.83 5.10
C THR A 82 -11.69 1.98 5.35
N GLU A 83 -11.04 1.55 4.29
CA GLU A 83 -9.86 0.69 4.27
C GLU A 83 -8.87 1.20 3.22
N ASP A 84 -7.65 0.65 3.20
CA ASP A 84 -6.62 0.98 2.20
C ASP A 84 -7.06 0.62 0.77
N GLY A 85 -6.51 1.33 -0.21
CA GLY A 85 -6.83 1.18 -1.63
C GLY A 85 -6.70 -0.25 -2.20
N LEU A 86 -5.92 -1.15 -1.60
CA LEU A 86 -5.88 -2.56 -2.03
C LEU A 86 -7.21 -3.28 -1.76
N TYR A 87 -7.94 -2.90 -0.71
CA TYR A 87 -9.32 -3.38 -0.50
C TYR A 87 -10.24 -2.91 -1.61
N GLY A 88 -10.07 -1.65 -2.08
CA GLY A 88 -10.81 -1.12 -3.22
C GLY A 88 -10.54 -1.91 -4.51
N ILE A 89 -9.30 -2.35 -4.76
CA ILE A 89 -8.98 -3.24 -5.88
C ILE A 89 -9.68 -4.59 -5.73
N ALA A 90 -9.67 -5.18 -4.54
CA ALA A 90 -10.36 -6.45 -4.28
C ALA A 90 -11.88 -6.32 -4.52
N ASP A 91 -12.48 -5.24 -4.05
CA ASP A 91 -13.90 -4.93 -4.24
C ASP A 91 -14.24 -4.74 -5.73
N ALA A 92 -13.45 -3.98 -6.48
CA ALA A 92 -13.64 -3.81 -7.92
C ALA A 92 -13.60 -5.15 -8.67
N VAL A 93 -12.70 -6.06 -8.29
CA VAL A 93 -12.67 -7.43 -8.85
C VAL A 93 -13.96 -8.18 -8.53
N MET A 94 -14.44 -8.12 -7.29
CA MET A 94 -15.69 -8.79 -6.88
C MET A 94 -16.90 -8.20 -7.61
N GLN A 95 -17.00 -6.89 -7.79
CA GLN A 95 -18.07 -6.24 -8.55
C GLN A 95 -18.09 -6.69 -10.02
N ILE A 96 -16.92 -6.72 -10.68
CA ILE A 96 -16.79 -7.18 -12.06
C ILE A 96 -17.17 -8.65 -12.19
N GLN A 97 -16.70 -9.50 -11.28
CA GLN A 97 -17.01 -10.92 -11.29
C GLN A 97 -18.47 -11.22 -10.97
N ALA A 98 -19.13 -10.36 -10.18
CA ALA A 98 -20.56 -10.40 -9.91
C ALA A 98 -21.42 -9.83 -11.06
N GLY A 99 -20.80 -9.24 -12.08
CA GLY A 99 -21.51 -8.65 -13.23
C GLY A 99 -22.17 -7.29 -12.93
N VAL A 100 -21.74 -6.57 -11.90
CA VAL A 100 -22.24 -5.22 -11.59
C VAL A 100 -21.81 -4.23 -12.65
N ALA A 101 -20.56 -4.32 -13.11
CA ALA A 101 -20.00 -3.46 -14.15
C ALA A 101 -18.90 -4.17 -14.93
N ASP A 102 -18.66 -3.74 -16.18
CA ASP A 102 -17.53 -4.19 -17.01
C ASP A 102 -16.24 -3.41 -16.72
N LEU A 103 -16.39 -2.17 -16.27
CA LEU A 103 -15.32 -1.22 -15.91
C LEU A 103 -15.63 -0.60 -14.56
N VAL A 104 -14.66 -0.63 -13.64
CA VAL A 104 -14.75 -0.02 -12.31
C VAL A 104 -13.55 0.90 -12.11
N ALA A 105 -13.78 2.11 -11.61
CA ALA A 105 -12.71 3.00 -11.18
C ALA A 105 -12.56 2.91 -9.66
N VAL A 106 -11.32 2.71 -9.19
CA VAL A 106 -10.96 2.70 -7.78
C VAL A 106 -10.12 3.93 -7.51
N GLU A 107 -10.51 4.70 -6.53
CA GLU A 107 -9.85 5.92 -6.10
C GLU A 107 -9.43 5.82 -4.64
N ALA A 108 -8.26 6.39 -4.31
CA ALA A 108 -7.87 6.72 -2.95
C ALA A 108 -6.96 7.93 -2.95
N HIS A 109 -7.13 8.78 -1.96
CA HIS A 109 -6.31 9.99 -1.79
C HIS A 109 -5.80 10.11 -0.37
N SER A 110 -4.90 11.06 -0.20
CA SER A 110 -4.38 11.52 1.09
C SER A 110 -4.31 13.03 1.08
N LYS A 111 -4.92 13.63 2.07
CA LYS A 111 -4.74 15.03 2.42
C LYS A 111 -4.21 15.12 3.86
N ALA A 112 -3.25 14.26 4.17
CA ALA A 112 -2.69 14.11 5.51
C ALA A 112 -2.14 15.42 6.08
N SER A 113 -1.70 16.35 5.22
CA SER A 113 -1.23 17.68 5.64
C SER A 113 -2.34 18.55 6.28
N ASN A 114 -3.62 18.21 6.11
CA ASN A 114 -4.73 18.90 6.74
C ASN A 114 -5.03 18.35 8.15
N ILE A 115 -4.51 17.19 8.51
CA ILE A 115 -4.82 16.53 9.78
C ILE A 115 -3.88 17.07 10.86
N VAL A 116 -4.41 17.89 11.76
CA VAL A 116 -3.63 18.56 12.82
C VAL A 116 -3.21 17.62 13.93
N ALA A 117 -4.04 16.64 14.26
CA ALA A 117 -3.85 15.71 15.37
C ALA A 117 -4.16 14.26 14.98
N PRO A 118 -3.36 13.63 14.09
CA PRO A 118 -3.65 12.28 13.60
C PRO A 118 -3.71 11.24 14.72
N GLY A 119 -2.93 11.41 15.79
CA GLY A 119 -2.95 10.49 16.94
C GLY A 119 -4.33 10.39 17.59
N TRP A 120 -5.07 11.48 17.68
CA TRP A 120 -6.42 11.46 18.27
C TRP A 120 -7.42 10.72 17.40
N LEU A 121 -7.30 10.82 16.08
CA LEU A 121 -8.16 10.08 15.16
C LEU A 121 -7.89 8.57 15.27
N LEU A 122 -6.62 8.19 15.36
CA LEU A 122 -6.22 6.79 15.52
C LEU A 122 -6.69 6.17 16.83
N ASP A 123 -6.89 6.95 17.90
CA ASP A 123 -7.44 6.47 19.15
C ASP A 123 -8.86 5.91 19.01
N TYR A 124 -9.62 6.36 18.00
CA TYR A 124 -10.95 5.79 17.71
C TYR A 124 -10.89 4.36 17.20
N ALA A 125 -9.79 3.93 16.62
CA ALA A 125 -9.56 2.55 16.18
C ALA A 125 -9.12 1.60 17.31
N LEU A 126 -8.82 2.12 18.51
CA LEU A 126 -8.54 1.31 19.70
C LEU A 126 -9.82 0.76 20.32
N ASP A 127 -9.75 -0.46 20.87
CA ASP A 127 -10.83 -1.01 21.67
C ASP A 127 -11.24 -0.03 22.79
N PRO A 128 -12.53 0.39 22.83
CA PRO A 128 -12.96 1.47 23.73
C PRO A 128 -12.95 1.12 25.21
N LEU A 129 -12.92 -0.17 25.55
CA LEU A 129 -12.96 -0.66 26.93
C LEU A 129 -11.57 -1.00 27.45
N TRP A 130 -10.75 -1.67 26.62
CA TRP A 130 -9.47 -2.25 27.06
C TRP A 130 -8.26 -1.38 26.70
N ASN A 131 -8.22 -0.80 25.51
CA ASN A 131 -7.00 -0.16 25.01
C ASN A 131 -7.07 1.37 25.01
N ARG A 132 -8.20 1.98 24.60
CA ARG A 132 -8.35 3.45 24.55
C ARG A 132 -8.13 4.13 25.91
N PRO A 133 -8.65 3.60 27.05
CA PRO A 133 -8.45 4.22 28.36
C PRO A 133 -6.98 4.25 28.82
N LEU A 134 -6.09 3.46 28.20
CA LEU A 134 -4.66 3.46 28.52
C LEU A 134 -3.93 4.71 28.00
N GLY A 135 -4.54 5.44 27.04
CA GLY A 135 -4.00 6.69 26.51
C GLY A 135 -2.69 6.51 25.73
N PHE A 136 -2.45 5.34 25.14
CA PHE A 136 -1.28 5.11 24.29
C PHE A 136 -1.39 5.90 22.99
N ASN A 137 -0.35 6.64 22.66
CA ASN A 137 -0.26 7.20 21.31
C ASN A 137 0.18 6.10 20.31
N PRO A 138 -0.07 6.30 19.01
CA PRO A 138 0.29 5.31 17.97
C PRO A 138 1.76 4.92 17.97
N GLN A 139 2.67 5.87 18.23
CA GLN A 139 4.11 5.60 18.29
C GLN A 139 4.48 4.69 19.45
N ALA A 140 3.80 4.81 20.60
CA ALA A 140 4.00 3.93 21.73
C ALA A 140 3.58 2.49 21.40
N ILE A 141 2.45 2.32 20.70
CA ILE A 141 1.98 0.99 20.25
C ILE A 141 2.96 0.41 19.23
N ALA A 142 3.42 1.20 18.26
CA ALA A 142 4.41 0.76 17.27
C ALA A 142 5.74 0.39 17.92
N GLY A 143 6.19 1.14 18.94
CA GLY A 143 7.38 0.79 19.71
C GLY A 143 7.25 -0.51 20.49
N LEU A 144 6.09 -0.77 21.10
CA LEU A 144 5.80 -2.04 21.78
C LEU A 144 5.81 -3.21 20.78
N GLU A 145 5.16 -3.04 19.63
CA GLU A 145 5.14 -4.06 18.56
C GLU A 145 6.56 -4.31 18.04
N MET A 146 7.33 -3.27 17.76
CA MET A 146 8.72 -3.40 17.32
C MET A 146 9.55 -4.16 18.36
N ASN A 147 9.42 -3.83 19.65
CA ASN A 147 10.17 -4.52 20.71
C ASN A 147 9.83 -6.02 20.78
N GLY A 148 8.56 -6.38 20.74
CA GLY A 148 8.11 -7.78 20.69
C GLY A 148 8.63 -8.50 19.43
N PHE A 149 8.51 -7.86 18.28
CA PHE A 149 9.01 -8.39 17.01
C PHE A 149 10.51 -8.67 17.03
N LEU A 150 11.34 -7.71 17.47
CA LEU A 150 12.79 -7.88 17.56
C LEU A 150 13.17 -9.02 18.52
N HIS A 151 12.48 -9.11 19.67
CA HIS A 151 12.71 -10.15 20.66
C HIS A 151 12.40 -11.56 20.13
N GLU A 152 11.26 -11.73 19.46
CA GLU A 152 10.81 -13.03 18.98
C GLU A 152 11.58 -13.51 17.73
N THR A 153 12.01 -12.58 16.87
CA THR A 153 12.65 -12.92 15.59
C THR A 153 14.17 -12.92 15.62
N GLY A 154 14.78 -12.26 16.61
CA GLY A 154 16.22 -12.01 16.68
C GLY A 154 16.72 -10.98 15.66
N ILE A 155 15.82 -10.29 14.95
CA ILE A 155 16.16 -9.16 14.09
C ILE A 155 16.64 -8.00 14.96
N THR A 156 17.61 -7.23 14.45
CA THR A 156 18.25 -6.14 15.21
C THR A 156 17.76 -4.76 14.74
N PRO A 157 17.84 -3.73 15.61
CA PRO A 157 17.56 -2.34 15.20
C PRO A 157 18.43 -1.88 14.02
N ALA A 158 19.70 -2.30 13.94
CA ALA A 158 20.58 -2.01 12.82
C ALA A 158 20.00 -2.53 11.49
N GLN A 159 19.42 -3.72 11.48
CA GLN A 159 18.76 -4.28 10.29
C GLN A 159 17.52 -3.47 9.89
N CYS A 160 16.76 -2.94 10.85
CA CYS A 160 15.67 -1.99 10.55
C CYS A 160 16.21 -0.68 9.94
N ALA A 161 17.35 -0.18 10.40
CA ALA A 161 18.00 0.99 9.83
C ALA A 161 18.41 0.77 8.35
N HIS A 162 18.82 -0.43 7.97
CA HIS A 162 19.09 -0.79 6.56
C HIS A 162 17.83 -0.70 5.69
N VAL A 163 16.63 -1.01 6.21
CA VAL A 163 15.36 -0.81 5.48
C VAL A 163 15.18 0.67 5.11
N VAL A 164 15.33 1.57 6.09
CA VAL A 164 15.20 3.02 5.86
C VAL A 164 16.18 3.50 4.80
N ALA A 165 17.48 3.18 4.97
CA ALA A 165 18.53 3.58 4.06
C ALA A 165 18.27 3.10 2.62
N LYS A 166 17.80 1.85 2.46
CA LYS A 166 17.41 1.26 1.18
C LYS A 166 16.23 2.01 0.55
N ASN A 167 15.12 2.15 1.26
CA ASN A 167 13.89 2.70 0.70
C ASN A 167 14.01 4.18 0.35
N ARG A 168 14.64 4.99 1.21
CA ARG A 168 14.97 6.40 0.90
C ARG A 168 15.89 6.53 -0.33
N THR A 169 16.85 5.62 -0.49
CA THR A 169 17.72 5.57 -1.68
C THR A 169 16.97 5.15 -2.94
N HIS A 170 16.05 4.20 -2.85
CA HIS A 170 15.18 3.83 -3.98
C HIS A 170 14.33 5.02 -4.43
N ALA A 171 13.78 5.80 -3.51
CA ALA A 171 12.99 6.99 -3.79
C ALA A 171 13.73 8.03 -4.63
N LEU A 172 15.06 8.13 -4.57
CA LEU A 172 15.85 9.00 -5.45
C LEU A 172 15.69 8.70 -6.95
N ARG A 173 15.21 7.51 -7.29
CA ARG A 173 14.93 7.10 -8.68
C ARG A 173 13.46 7.27 -9.06
N ASN A 174 12.62 7.64 -8.12
CA ASN A 174 11.19 7.80 -8.31
C ASN A 174 10.80 9.28 -8.31
N PRO A 175 10.44 9.87 -9.48
CA PRO A 175 10.09 11.28 -9.55
C PRO A 175 8.80 11.63 -8.81
N ALA A 176 7.99 10.64 -8.43
CA ALA A 176 6.76 10.84 -7.68
C ALA A 176 6.94 10.78 -6.15
N ALA A 177 8.16 10.55 -5.65
CA ALA A 177 8.43 10.39 -4.23
C ALA A 177 8.56 11.74 -3.51
N ALA A 178 7.93 11.87 -2.32
CA ALA A 178 7.95 13.09 -1.50
C ALA A 178 9.25 13.25 -0.69
N TYR A 179 9.90 12.14 -0.29
CA TYR A 179 11.01 12.14 0.68
C TYR A 179 12.26 11.39 0.20
N PRO A 180 12.74 11.62 -1.04
CA PRO A 180 13.94 10.98 -1.53
C PRO A 180 15.17 11.50 -0.78
N LEU A 181 15.97 10.62 -0.19
CA LEU A 181 17.16 11.01 0.55
C LEU A 181 18.16 9.85 0.60
N ARG A 182 19.44 10.15 0.48
CA ARG A 182 20.49 9.18 0.72
C ARG A 182 20.87 9.22 2.19
N LEU A 183 20.68 8.12 2.90
CA LEU A 183 21.04 7.92 4.30
C LEU A 183 21.90 6.66 4.44
N ASN A 184 22.80 6.67 5.41
CA ASN A 184 23.49 5.47 5.87
C ASN A 184 22.75 4.91 7.09
N PRO A 185 22.85 3.61 7.40
CA PRO A 185 22.26 3.04 8.60
C PRO A 185 22.66 3.76 9.89
N ASP A 186 23.91 4.18 10.02
CA ASP A 186 24.42 4.92 11.19
C ASP A 186 23.68 6.25 11.43
N ASP A 187 23.26 6.93 10.34
CA ASP A 187 22.48 8.18 10.44
C ASP A 187 21.12 7.93 11.10
N ILE A 188 20.53 6.76 10.83
CA ILE A 188 19.23 6.33 11.38
C ILE A 188 19.40 5.94 12.85
N GLU A 189 20.42 5.15 13.16
CA GLU A 189 20.73 4.73 14.54
C GLU A 189 21.06 5.92 15.46
N GLY A 190 21.57 7.03 14.91
CA GLY A 190 21.79 8.28 15.63
C GLY A 190 20.53 9.12 15.86
N SER A 191 19.39 8.79 15.22
CA SER A 191 18.16 9.59 15.37
C SER A 191 17.47 9.36 16.73
N PRO A 192 16.70 10.36 17.24
CA PRO A 192 16.03 10.24 18.52
C PRO A 192 14.94 9.14 18.51
N TYR A 193 14.71 8.54 19.67
CA TYR A 193 13.57 7.64 19.86
C TYR A 193 12.24 8.41 19.87
N LEU A 194 11.25 7.90 19.16
CA LEU A 194 9.85 8.28 19.31
C LEU A 194 9.20 7.48 20.47
N SER A 195 9.46 6.18 20.47
CA SER A 195 9.08 5.27 21.54
C SER A 195 10.02 4.06 21.46
N TYR A 196 10.86 3.85 22.48
CA TYR A 196 11.87 2.78 22.44
C TYR A 196 11.26 1.42 22.07
N PRO A 197 11.87 0.65 21.12
CA PRO A 197 13.10 0.92 20.38
C PRO A 197 12.93 1.71 19.08
N LEU A 198 11.70 2.14 18.72
CA LEU A 198 11.36 2.84 17.47
C LEU A 198 11.98 4.25 17.44
N ARG A 199 12.68 4.56 16.36
CA ARG A 199 13.31 5.88 16.13
C ARG A 199 12.52 6.74 15.16
N ALA A 200 12.72 8.06 15.22
CA ALA A 200 12.05 9.01 14.36
C ALA A 200 12.35 8.76 12.87
N ALA A 201 13.60 8.44 12.53
CA ALA A 201 13.99 8.15 11.15
C ALA A 201 13.41 6.85 10.59
N GLU A 202 12.95 5.93 11.45
CA GLU A 202 12.33 4.66 11.07
C GLU A 202 10.82 4.77 10.79
N THR A 203 10.27 5.98 10.89
CA THR A 203 8.84 6.25 10.69
C THR A 203 8.64 7.05 9.40
N ALA A 204 7.73 6.62 8.56
CA ALA A 204 7.33 7.34 7.35
C ALA A 204 6.66 8.67 7.72
N GLN A 205 6.96 9.70 6.95
CA GLN A 205 6.34 11.02 7.09
C GLN A 205 5.09 11.10 6.23
N ALA A 206 4.08 11.83 6.69
CA ALA A 206 2.84 12.05 5.97
C ALA A 206 3.08 12.76 4.63
N ALA A 207 2.30 12.39 3.61
CA ALA A 207 2.30 13.06 2.32
C ALA A 207 0.88 13.15 1.74
N ASP A 208 0.66 14.18 0.94
CA ASP A 208 -0.54 14.36 0.13
C ASP A 208 -0.36 13.72 -1.23
N GLY A 209 -1.43 13.15 -1.76
CA GLY A 209 -1.46 12.58 -3.10
C GLY A 209 -2.75 11.83 -3.38
N CYS A 210 -2.97 11.45 -4.63
CA CYS A 210 -4.12 10.67 -5.06
C CYS A 210 -3.72 9.69 -6.16
N ALA A 211 -4.34 8.53 -6.17
CA ALA A 211 -4.25 7.57 -7.26
C ALA A 211 -5.64 7.06 -7.66
N VAL A 212 -5.82 6.85 -8.96
CA VAL A 212 -7.02 6.26 -9.56
C VAL A 212 -6.61 5.10 -10.47
N ILE A 213 -7.27 3.97 -10.29
CA ILE A 213 -7.02 2.73 -11.04
C ILE A 213 -8.29 2.34 -11.79
N VAL A 214 -8.19 2.10 -13.10
CA VAL A 214 -9.30 1.59 -13.91
C VAL A 214 -9.13 0.08 -14.08
N VAL A 215 -10.12 -0.66 -13.60
CA VAL A 215 -10.17 -2.12 -13.61
C VAL A 215 -11.24 -2.58 -14.60
N ALA A 216 -10.96 -3.62 -15.39
CA ALA A 216 -11.82 -4.10 -16.47
C ALA A 216 -11.99 -5.62 -16.42
N ASN A 217 -13.15 -6.12 -16.89
CA ASN A 217 -13.27 -7.53 -17.22
C ASN A 217 -12.39 -7.91 -18.43
N GLU A 218 -12.18 -9.21 -18.65
CA GLU A 218 -11.27 -9.71 -19.69
C GLU A 218 -11.60 -9.17 -21.09
N ARG A 219 -12.89 -9.13 -21.45
CA ARG A 219 -13.32 -8.62 -22.76
C ARG A 219 -12.91 -7.18 -22.96
N LYS A 220 -13.25 -6.30 -22.01
CA LYS A 220 -12.90 -4.87 -22.07
C LYS A 220 -11.39 -4.65 -21.97
N ALA A 221 -10.69 -5.40 -21.16
CA ALA A 221 -9.25 -5.30 -21.04
C ALA A 221 -8.55 -5.55 -22.37
N ARG A 222 -8.96 -6.58 -23.11
CA ARG A 222 -8.40 -6.90 -24.43
C ARG A 222 -8.82 -5.91 -25.53
N GLU A 223 -10.01 -5.31 -25.42
CA GLU A 223 -10.48 -4.25 -26.33
C GLU A 223 -9.67 -2.95 -26.16
N LEU A 224 -9.37 -2.59 -24.93
CA LEU A 224 -8.77 -1.30 -24.57
C LEU A 224 -7.25 -1.27 -24.67
N ARG A 225 -6.58 -2.42 -24.39
CA ARG A 225 -5.12 -2.45 -24.28
C ARG A 225 -4.48 -3.71 -24.84
N SER A 226 -3.29 -3.53 -25.44
CA SER A 226 -2.40 -4.64 -25.80
C SER A 226 -1.55 -5.15 -24.62
N ASP A 227 -1.39 -4.34 -23.57
CA ASP A 227 -0.57 -4.59 -22.38
C ASP A 227 -1.38 -4.51 -21.05
N PRO A 228 -2.56 -5.19 -20.94
CA PRO A 228 -3.33 -5.19 -19.71
C PRO A 228 -2.54 -5.89 -18.60
N VAL A 229 -2.64 -5.39 -17.36
CA VAL A 229 -2.01 -6.02 -16.20
C VAL A 229 -3.05 -6.83 -15.44
N TRP A 230 -2.90 -8.15 -15.42
CA TRP A 230 -3.89 -9.08 -14.88
C TRP A 230 -3.80 -9.17 -13.36
N ILE A 231 -4.95 -9.14 -12.69
CA ILE A 231 -5.06 -9.45 -11.27
C ILE A 231 -5.17 -10.96 -11.13
N LYS A 232 -4.12 -11.60 -10.64
CA LYS A 232 -4.00 -13.06 -10.52
C LYS A 232 -4.58 -13.58 -9.22
N GLY A 233 -4.54 -12.76 -8.17
CA GLY A 233 -5.08 -13.11 -6.87
C GLY A 233 -5.13 -11.90 -5.96
N PHE A 234 -6.03 -11.97 -5.00
CA PHE A 234 -6.15 -10.99 -3.93
C PHE A 234 -6.59 -11.68 -2.64
N GLY A 235 -6.28 -11.06 -1.52
CA GLY A 235 -6.74 -11.47 -0.21
C GLY A 235 -6.75 -10.29 0.74
N PHE A 236 -7.62 -10.33 1.73
CA PHE A 236 -7.67 -9.36 2.80
C PHE A 236 -8.15 -10.03 4.08
N ALA A 237 -7.65 -9.56 5.20
CA ALA A 237 -7.99 -10.09 6.50
C ALA A 237 -7.80 -9.06 7.59
N SER A 238 -8.53 -9.24 8.69
CA SER A 238 -8.34 -8.53 9.94
C SER A 238 -8.00 -9.51 11.05
N ASP A 239 -7.15 -9.11 11.97
CA ASP A 239 -6.84 -9.82 13.21
C ASP A 239 -7.69 -9.26 14.35
N SER A 240 -7.39 -9.66 15.57
CA SER A 240 -8.09 -9.18 16.76
C SER A 240 -8.00 -7.65 16.93
N PRO A 241 -9.10 -7.00 17.34
CA PRO A 241 -9.09 -5.57 17.63
C PRO A 241 -8.28 -5.21 18.88
N THR A 242 -8.11 -6.15 19.83
CA THR A 242 -7.39 -5.89 21.09
C THR A 242 -5.90 -6.12 20.93
N LEU A 243 -5.10 -5.24 21.53
CA LEU A 243 -3.64 -5.32 21.46
C LEU A 243 -3.09 -6.60 22.16
N GLU A 244 -3.77 -7.06 23.20
CA GLU A 244 -3.33 -8.17 24.06
C GLU A 244 -3.40 -9.53 23.36
N SER A 245 -4.25 -9.68 22.36
CA SER A 245 -4.48 -10.97 21.68
C SER A 245 -3.70 -11.14 20.39
N ARG A 246 -2.94 -10.11 19.95
CA ARG A 246 -2.16 -10.16 18.71
C ARG A 246 -0.82 -10.86 18.90
N SER A 247 -0.35 -11.51 17.84
CA SER A 247 1.08 -11.82 17.70
C SER A 247 1.85 -10.54 17.36
N TRP A 248 2.87 -10.23 18.15
CA TRP A 248 3.74 -9.09 17.89
C TRP A 248 4.82 -9.40 16.83
N ALA A 249 5.12 -10.67 16.61
CA ALA A 249 6.11 -11.10 15.62
C ALA A 249 5.51 -11.32 14.23
N LEU A 250 4.35 -11.99 14.16
CA LEU A 250 3.70 -12.37 12.92
C LEU A 250 2.38 -11.60 12.74
N PRO A 251 2.27 -10.72 11.72
CA PRO A 251 1.01 -10.04 11.43
C PRO A 251 0.05 -11.02 10.74
N ALA A 252 -0.87 -11.60 11.52
CA ALA A 252 -1.80 -12.63 11.06
C ALA A 252 -2.64 -12.16 9.87
N TYR A 253 -3.05 -10.88 9.85
CA TYR A 253 -3.76 -10.29 8.71
C TYR A 253 -2.99 -10.44 7.40
N ALA A 254 -1.69 -10.14 7.40
CA ALA A 254 -0.85 -10.20 6.22
C ALA A 254 -0.63 -11.65 5.75
N TYR A 255 -0.38 -12.56 6.71
CA TYR A 255 -0.23 -13.97 6.43
C TYR A 255 -1.49 -14.57 5.79
N VAL A 256 -2.67 -14.33 6.38
CA VAL A 256 -3.94 -14.85 5.86
C VAL A 256 -4.28 -14.25 4.50
N ALA A 257 -4.11 -12.94 4.33
CA ALA A 257 -4.32 -12.27 3.05
C ALA A 257 -3.41 -12.82 1.95
N ALA A 258 -2.12 -13.07 2.27
CA ALA A 258 -1.17 -13.66 1.34
C ALA A 258 -1.58 -15.09 0.92
N GLU A 259 -1.97 -15.95 1.87
CA GLU A 259 -2.44 -17.31 1.57
C GLU A 259 -3.66 -17.32 0.65
N MET A 260 -4.60 -16.39 0.84
CA MET A 260 -5.76 -16.22 -0.04
C MET A 260 -5.32 -15.84 -1.47
N ALA A 261 -4.42 -14.86 -1.59
CA ALA A 261 -3.92 -14.36 -2.87
C ALA A 261 -3.08 -15.42 -3.61
N TYR A 262 -2.17 -16.11 -2.91
CA TYR A 262 -1.34 -17.18 -3.48
C TYR A 262 -2.19 -18.33 -4.02
N ARG A 263 -3.21 -18.77 -3.28
CA ARG A 263 -4.11 -19.83 -3.73
C ARG A 263 -4.82 -19.47 -5.03
N GLN A 264 -5.28 -18.23 -5.17
CA GLN A 264 -5.94 -17.77 -6.40
C GLN A 264 -4.96 -17.67 -7.57
N ALA A 265 -3.75 -17.17 -7.31
CA ALA A 265 -2.69 -17.00 -8.31
C ALA A 265 -2.00 -18.31 -8.69
N GLY A 266 -2.17 -19.39 -7.90
CA GLY A 266 -1.48 -20.66 -8.08
C GLY A 266 -0.01 -20.64 -7.64
N ILE A 267 0.40 -19.65 -6.84
CA ILE A 267 1.78 -19.50 -6.33
C ILE A 267 1.99 -20.44 -5.15
N GLN A 268 3.07 -21.20 -5.19
CA GLN A 268 3.48 -22.14 -4.13
C GLN A 268 4.80 -21.76 -3.47
N ASN A 269 5.70 -21.16 -4.22
CA ASN A 269 7.00 -20.70 -3.74
C ASN A 269 7.20 -19.20 -4.05
N PRO A 270 6.64 -18.29 -3.23
CA PRO A 270 6.63 -16.86 -3.53
C PRO A 270 7.99 -16.23 -3.85
N PRO A 271 9.12 -16.59 -3.17
CA PRO A 271 10.42 -16.00 -3.46
C PRO A 271 10.98 -16.33 -4.85
N ASP A 272 10.46 -17.37 -5.52
CA ASP A 272 10.92 -17.78 -6.85
C ASP A 272 9.87 -17.50 -7.95
N GLU A 273 8.61 -17.21 -7.57
CA GLU A 273 7.50 -17.02 -8.50
C GLU A 273 7.02 -15.55 -8.60
N VAL A 274 7.51 -14.67 -7.71
CA VAL A 274 7.20 -13.24 -7.69
C VAL A 274 8.48 -12.43 -7.86
N ASP A 275 8.53 -11.57 -8.87
CA ASP A 275 9.73 -10.84 -9.27
C ASP A 275 10.01 -9.59 -8.44
N LEU A 276 8.96 -8.99 -7.85
CA LEU A 276 9.10 -7.80 -7.00
C LEU A 276 7.94 -7.67 -6.01
N PHE A 277 8.23 -6.97 -4.91
CA PHE A 277 7.30 -6.78 -3.80
C PHE A 277 7.23 -5.30 -3.41
N GLU A 278 6.02 -4.75 -3.32
CA GLU A 278 5.74 -3.44 -2.76
C GLU A 278 4.90 -3.65 -1.49
N VAL A 279 5.52 -3.51 -0.33
CA VAL A 279 4.91 -3.81 0.97
C VAL A 279 4.86 -2.57 1.85
N ASP A 280 3.95 -2.56 2.82
CA ASP A 280 3.87 -1.47 3.77
C ASP A 280 5.12 -1.42 4.66
N ASP A 281 5.71 -0.23 4.72
CA ASP A 281 6.89 0.12 5.50
C ASP A 281 6.69 1.46 6.22
N THR A 282 5.45 1.76 6.64
CA THR A 282 5.16 2.95 7.46
C THR A 282 6.08 3.04 8.68
N TYR A 283 6.47 1.90 9.21
CA TYR A 283 7.61 1.74 10.13
C TYR A 283 8.60 0.76 9.51
N ALA A 284 9.90 0.99 9.69
CA ALA A 284 10.94 0.17 9.08
C ALA A 284 10.83 -1.33 9.43
N TYR A 285 10.51 -1.67 10.69
CA TYR A 285 10.31 -3.06 11.10
C TYR A 285 9.11 -3.73 10.42
N LYS A 286 8.11 -2.97 9.98
CA LYS A 286 6.94 -3.50 9.26
C LYS A 286 7.32 -4.13 7.93
N GLU A 287 8.25 -3.55 7.18
CA GLU A 287 8.75 -4.22 5.98
C GLU A 287 9.22 -5.64 6.31
N LEU A 288 10.10 -5.78 7.30
CA LEU A 288 10.65 -7.10 7.69
C LEU A 288 9.56 -8.06 8.18
N GLN A 289 8.62 -7.56 8.97
CA GLN A 289 7.49 -8.32 9.46
C GLN A 289 6.61 -8.82 8.31
N HIS A 290 6.36 -7.98 7.30
CA HIS A 290 5.59 -8.35 6.12
C HIS A 290 6.34 -9.36 5.23
N LEU A 291 7.67 -9.25 5.06
CA LEU A 291 8.44 -10.24 4.31
C LEU A 291 8.36 -11.64 4.93
N ILE A 292 8.32 -11.72 6.26
CA ILE A 292 8.13 -12.98 7.00
C ILE A 292 6.70 -13.51 6.74
N ALA A 293 5.68 -12.66 6.88
CA ALA A 293 4.28 -13.04 6.67
C ALA A 293 4.01 -13.52 5.23
N LEU A 294 4.72 -12.94 4.26
CA LEU A 294 4.68 -13.34 2.84
C LEU A 294 5.48 -14.62 2.54
N LYS A 295 6.08 -15.27 3.56
CA LYS A 295 6.89 -16.49 3.41
C LYS A 295 8.09 -16.36 2.48
N LEU A 296 8.72 -15.19 2.41
CA LEU A 296 9.88 -14.99 1.56
C LEU A 296 11.16 -15.59 2.13
N TYR A 297 11.16 -15.90 3.41
CA TYR A 297 12.29 -16.46 4.15
C TYR A 297 11.86 -17.63 5.05
N ALA A 298 12.67 -18.66 5.11
CA ALA A 298 12.39 -19.86 5.91
C ALA A 298 12.47 -19.61 7.43
N GLN A 299 13.37 -18.71 7.83
CA GLN A 299 13.52 -18.31 9.22
C GLN A 299 13.33 -16.79 9.35
N PRO A 300 12.63 -16.31 10.40
CA PRO A 300 12.36 -14.88 10.57
C PRO A 300 13.61 -13.99 10.50
N GLY A 301 14.70 -14.39 11.16
CA GLY A 301 15.95 -13.63 11.17
C GLY A 301 16.64 -13.52 9.80
N ASP A 302 16.27 -14.36 8.80
CA ASP A 302 16.81 -14.27 7.43
C ASP A 302 16.35 -12.99 6.73
N ALA A 303 15.15 -12.48 7.04
CA ALA A 303 14.67 -11.22 6.46
C ALA A 303 15.58 -10.04 6.83
N GLY A 304 16.03 -9.95 8.08
CA GLY A 304 16.99 -8.93 8.52
C GLY A 304 18.34 -9.05 7.80
N ARG A 305 18.88 -10.27 7.70
CA ARG A 305 20.15 -10.55 6.99
C ARG A 305 20.05 -10.22 5.50
N ALA A 306 18.92 -10.48 4.88
CA ALA A 306 18.69 -10.20 3.45
C ALA A 306 18.68 -8.70 3.15
N VAL A 307 18.07 -7.90 4.00
CA VAL A 307 18.08 -6.44 3.85
C VAL A 307 19.51 -5.89 4.04
N GLU A 308 20.23 -6.36 5.07
CA GLU A 308 21.59 -5.96 5.37
C GLU A 308 22.56 -6.32 4.22
N SER A 309 22.46 -7.53 3.67
CA SER A 309 23.28 -7.98 2.53
C SER A 309 22.93 -7.30 1.21
N GLY A 310 21.78 -6.61 1.14
CA GLY A 310 21.30 -5.95 -0.07
C GLY A 310 20.49 -6.84 -1.00
N GLU A 311 20.10 -8.03 -0.59
CA GLU A 311 19.27 -8.96 -1.38
C GLU A 311 17.92 -8.35 -1.76
N THR A 312 17.37 -7.45 -0.93
CA THR A 312 16.10 -6.76 -1.16
C THR A 312 16.21 -5.44 -1.93
N LYS A 313 17.42 -5.06 -2.37
CA LYS A 313 17.63 -3.86 -3.20
C LYS A 313 17.17 -4.07 -4.64
N LEU A 314 16.97 -2.98 -5.37
CA LEU A 314 16.84 -3.02 -6.83
C LEU A 314 18.04 -3.73 -7.45
N GLY A 315 17.78 -4.82 -8.20
CA GLY A 315 18.79 -5.71 -8.75
C GLY A 315 19.24 -6.83 -7.80
N GLY A 316 18.73 -6.89 -6.59
CA GLY A 316 18.88 -8.04 -5.70
C GLY A 316 17.97 -9.20 -6.08
N ARG A 317 18.04 -10.32 -5.37
CA ARG A 317 17.26 -11.54 -5.64
C ARG A 317 15.76 -11.34 -5.39
N ILE A 318 15.40 -10.59 -4.35
CA ILE A 318 14.01 -10.30 -3.94
C ILE A 318 13.85 -8.78 -3.86
N PRO A 319 13.63 -8.06 -4.97
CA PRO A 319 13.47 -6.60 -4.94
C PRO A 319 12.24 -6.20 -4.14
N VAL A 320 12.43 -5.35 -3.12
CA VAL A 320 11.37 -4.87 -2.21
C VAL A 320 11.35 -3.34 -2.19
N ASN A 321 10.15 -2.77 -2.32
CA ASN A 321 9.91 -1.33 -2.23
C ASN A 321 10.84 -0.52 -3.16
N VAL A 322 10.90 -0.95 -4.43
CA VAL A 322 11.72 -0.26 -5.45
C VAL A 322 11.15 1.13 -5.78
N SER A 323 9.88 1.39 -5.46
CA SER A 323 9.25 2.71 -5.47
C SER A 323 9.86 3.68 -4.48
N GLY A 324 10.42 3.16 -3.37
CA GLY A 324 10.83 3.88 -2.18
C GLY A 324 10.01 3.55 -0.94
N GLY A 325 8.94 2.76 -1.08
CA GLY A 325 8.02 2.44 0.02
C GLY A 325 7.39 3.68 0.66
N ALA A 326 6.65 3.54 1.74
CA ALA A 326 6.09 4.67 2.49
C ALA A 326 7.21 5.55 3.11
N LEU A 327 8.34 4.95 3.50
CA LEU A 327 9.50 5.68 4.02
C LEU A 327 10.07 6.71 3.03
N GLY A 328 10.02 6.43 1.72
CA GLY A 328 10.55 7.31 0.68
C GLY A 328 9.46 8.06 -0.09
N MET A 329 8.33 7.43 -0.37
CA MET A 329 7.17 8.05 -1.05
C MET A 329 6.39 9.00 -0.14
N GLY A 330 6.28 8.65 1.13
CA GLY A 330 5.40 9.26 2.13
C GLY A 330 4.27 8.31 2.55
N ALA A 331 3.80 8.47 3.78
CA ALA A 331 2.62 7.79 4.29
C ALA A 331 1.38 8.55 3.79
N MET A 332 0.60 7.92 2.92
CA MET A 332 -0.50 8.54 2.18
C MET A 332 -1.85 7.93 2.53
N LEU A 333 -2.16 7.85 3.83
CA LEU A 333 -3.46 7.35 4.33
C LEU A 333 -3.91 6.12 3.49
N GLU A 334 -5.17 6.13 3.02
CA GLU A 334 -5.76 5.04 2.23
C GLU A 334 -5.16 4.91 0.81
N ALA A 335 -4.50 5.95 0.30
CA ALA A 335 -3.91 5.93 -1.04
C ALA A 335 -2.63 5.07 -1.13
N GLY A 336 -1.99 4.74 -0.01
CA GLY A 336 -0.72 4.02 0.02
C GLY A 336 -0.72 2.74 -0.82
N GLY A 337 -1.76 1.94 -0.71
CA GLY A 337 -1.93 0.71 -1.48
C GLY A 337 -2.08 0.95 -2.98
N LEU A 338 -2.82 1.98 -3.40
CA LEU A 338 -2.95 2.29 -4.83
C LEU A 338 -1.63 2.77 -5.43
N TYR A 339 -0.79 3.50 -4.70
CA TYR A 339 0.55 3.86 -5.18
C TYR A 339 1.45 2.61 -5.37
N ARG A 340 1.30 1.57 -4.53
CA ARG A 340 1.95 0.27 -4.74
C ARG A 340 1.44 -0.41 -6.00
N ILE A 341 0.14 -0.39 -6.26
CA ILE A 341 -0.45 -0.87 -7.53
C ILE A 341 0.09 -0.10 -8.73
N VAL A 342 0.15 1.25 -8.65
CA VAL A 342 0.76 2.08 -9.72
C VAL A 342 2.18 1.63 -10.02
N GLU A 343 3.00 1.45 -8.98
CA GLU A 343 4.39 0.99 -9.17
C GLU A 343 4.43 -0.37 -9.86
N LEU A 344 3.66 -1.36 -9.39
CA LEU A 344 3.62 -2.69 -10.02
C LEU A 344 3.18 -2.62 -11.48
N VAL A 345 2.16 -1.81 -11.80
CA VAL A 345 1.69 -1.64 -13.17
C VAL A 345 2.78 -1.02 -14.06
N LEU A 346 3.50 0.00 -13.58
CA LEU A 346 4.62 0.60 -14.31
C LEU A 346 5.76 -0.40 -14.53
N GLN A 347 6.06 -1.22 -13.54
CA GLN A 347 7.08 -2.28 -13.63
C GLN A 347 6.70 -3.34 -14.66
N LEU A 348 5.48 -3.86 -14.58
CA LEU A 348 4.99 -4.93 -15.46
C LEU A 348 4.77 -4.46 -16.90
N ARG A 349 4.58 -3.16 -17.12
CA ARG A 349 4.53 -2.53 -18.46
C ARG A 349 5.89 -2.07 -18.97
N GLY A 350 6.99 -2.27 -18.21
CA GLY A 350 8.32 -1.79 -18.59
C GLY A 350 8.45 -0.25 -18.61
N ARG A 351 7.65 0.46 -17.81
CA ARG A 351 7.57 1.94 -17.76
C ARG A 351 8.12 2.54 -16.47
N ALA A 352 8.75 1.75 -15.60
CA ALA A 352 9.28 2.24 -14.32
C ALA A 352 10.59 3.05 -14.44
N GLY A 353 11.16 3.16 -15.63
CA GLY A 353 12.35 3.98 -15.90
C GLY A 353 13.56 3.53 -15.09
N ARG A 354 14.20 4.44 -14.33
CA ARG A 354 15.45 4.17 -13.60
C ARG A 354 15.31 3.18 -12.44
N ARG A 355 14.08 2.82 -12.05
CA ARG A 355 13.78 1.83 -11.00
C ARG A 355 13.26 0.51 -11.54
N GLN A 356 13.31 0.31 -12.86
CA GLN A 356 12.83 -0.89 -13.53
C GLN A 356 13.53 -2.15 -13.02
N VAL A 357 12.74 -3.11 -12.54
CA VAL A 357 13.18 -4.48 -12.27
C VAL A 357 13.26 -5.22 -13.61
N ALA A 358 14.40 -5.83 -13.89
CA ALA A 358 14.62 -6.50 -15.17
C ALA A 358 13.71 -7.74 -15.30
N ASN A 359 13.02 -7.85 -16.44
CA ASN A 359 12.16 -8.99 -16.80
C ASN A 359 11.02 -9.26 -15.82
N ALA A 360 10.57 -8.28 -15.03
CA ALA A 360 9.46 -8.44 -14.10
C ALA A 360 8.17 -8.83 -14.85
N ARG A 361 7.55 -9.92 -14.43
CA ARG A 361 6.28 -10.44 -14.96
C ARG A 361 5.21 -10.60 -13.90
N THR A 362 5.60 -10.78 -12.66
CA THR A 362 4.70 -10.94 -11.51
C THR A 362 5.15 -10.03 -10.37
N GLY A 363 4.23 -9.25 -9.83
CA GLY A 363 4.47 -8.38 -8.69
C GLY A 363 3.40 -8.54 -7.61
N LEU A 364 3.78 -8.33 -6.35
CA LEU A 364 2.90 -8.40 -5.21
C LEU A 364 2.88 -7.07 -4.46
N ALA A 365 1.68 -6.55 -4.19
CA ALA A 365 1.45 -5.44 -3.27
C ALA A 365 0.84 -5.93 -1.97
N LEU A 366 1.32 -5.40 -0.83
CA LEU A 366 0.75 -5.61 0.49
C LEU A 366 0.53 -4.25 1.17
N SER A 367 -0.66 -4.05 1.71
CA SER A 367 -1.00 -2.89 2.53
C SER A 367 -1.38 -3.28 3.94
N TRP A 368 -1.17 -2.35 4.85
CA TRP A 368 -1.61 -2.37 6.23
C TRP A 368 -2.29 -1.03 6.54
N ARG A 369 -3.42 -1.06 7.23
CA ARG A 369 -4.16 0.16 7.52
C ARG A 369 -3.46 1.11 8.51
N GLY A 370 -2.44 0.64 9.19
CA GLY A 370 -1.68 1.42 10.17
C GLY A 370 -2.09 1.15 11.62
N VAL A 371 -1.27 1.67 12.54
CA VAL A 371 -1.53 1.57 13.99
C VAL A 371 -2.84 2.28 14.34
N PRO A 372 -3.69 1.73 15.20
CA PRO A 372 -3.53 0.51 15.99
C PRO A 372 -4.17 -0.72 15.32
N THR A 373 -4.58 -0.63 14.08
CA THR A 373 -5.32 -1.70 13.40
C THR A 373 -4.46 -2.90 13.10
N ALA A 374 -5.11 -4.04 12.87
CA ALA A 374 -4.48 -5.27 12.43
C ALA A 374 -5.25 -5.79 11.20
N SER A 375 -5.45 -4.93 10.22
CA SER A 375 -6.08 -5.27 8.95
C SER A 375 -5.14 -4.95 7.78
N GLY A 376 -5.22 -5.73 6.72
CA GLY A 376 -4.40 -5.54 5.52
C GLY A 376 -4.86 -6.38 4.36
N ALA A 377 -4.36 -6.04 3.18
CA ALA A 377 -4.69 -6.69 1.92
C ALA A 377 -3.45 -7.01 1.10
N VAL A 378 -3.55 -8.04 0.28
CA VAL A 378 -2.53 -8.47 -0.69
C VAL A 378 -3.18 -8.54 -2.07
N VAL A 379 -2.49 -8.00 -3.07
CA VAL A 379 -2.88 -8.12 -4.49
C VAL A 379 -1.68 -8.59 -5.30
N ILE A 380 -1.90 -9.57 -6.16
CA ILE A 380 -0.88 -10.14 -7.06
C ILE A 380 -1.25 -9.77 -8.49
N LEU A 381 -0.31 -9.15 -9.18
CA LEU A 381 -0.44 -8.68 -10.56
C LEU A 381 0.51 -9.45 -11.48
N SER A 382 0.10 -9.65 -12.74
CA SER A 382 0.97 -10.23 -13.76
C SER A 382 0.75 -9.58 -15.13
N SER A 383 1.80 -9.55 -15.94
CA SER A 383 1.74 -9.16 -17.35
C SER A 383 1.17 -10.26 -18.27
N GLU A 384 0.88 -11.49 -17.74
CA GLU A 384 0.45 -12.68 -18.51
C GLU A 384 -0.89 -13.23 -18.07
#